data_280c8253c791d66131ef5ca97c240b30
#
_entry.id   280c8253c791d66131ef5ca97c240b30
#
_cell.length_a   1.000
_cell.length_b   1.000
_cell.length_c   1.000
_cell.angle_alpha   90.00
_cell.angle_beta   90.00
_cell.angle_gamma   90.00
#
_symmetry.space_group_name_H-M   'P 1'
#
loop_
_entity.id
_entity.type
_entity.pdbx_description
1 polymer ?
#
loop_
_entity_poly.entity_id
_entity_poly.type
_entity_poly.pdbx_seq_one_letter_code
_entity_poly.pdbx_strand_id
1 'polypeptide(L)'
;MHKGLYLETYFEEINTISLNKKIRIDHQQLMNLSKKINTEPSLYLSVGAIHGCVLCQGDKPLYYFEDVGRHNAVDKIAGLILDKKIDAKEMSFYTTGRLTSEMVLKCIKMEIPILLSRSGFTAWAVEIARKKNLTMIGRIRGKRLNILSGEFRYTKDE
;
A
#
# COMPACT_ATOMS: atom_id res chain seq x y z
N MET A 1 19.18 14.52 9.25
CA MET A 1 18.62 15.38 10.30
C MET A 1 17.19 15.79 10.02
N HIS A 2 16.89 16.32 8.86
CA HIS A 2 15.50 16.65 8.51
C HIS A 2 14.58 15.43 8.44
N LYS A 3 15.12 14.26 8.08
CA LYS A 3 14.35 13.01 8.06
C LYS A 3 13.85 12.59 9.44
N GLY A 4 14.64 12.82 10.51
CA GLY A 4 14.23 12.47 11.87
C GLY A 4 13.05 13.30 12.35
N LEU A 5 13.09 14.62 12.15
CA LEU A 5 12.01 15.54 12.51
C LEU A 5 10.74 15.27 11.71
N TYR A 6 10.87 15.00 10.42
CA TYR A 6 9.78 14.67 9.53
C TYR A 6 9.09 13.40 9.97
N LEU A 7 9.85 12.36 10.30
CA LEU A 7 9.32 11.08 10.77
C LEU A 7 8.64 11.22 12.13
N GLU A 8 9.21 11.99 13.07
CA GLU A 8 8.59 12.25 14.36
C GLU A 8 7.23 12.93 14.19
N THR A 9 7.12 13.90 13.30
CA THR A 9 5.85 14.55 12.97
C THR A 9 4.81 13.55 12.46
N TYR A 10 5.22 12.66 11.56
CA TYR A 10 4.34 11.59 11.08
C TYR A 10 3.92 10.63 12.19
N PHE A 11 4.84 10.25 13.07
CA PHE A 11 4.52 9.40 14.22
C PHE A 11 3.48 10.05 15.13
N GLU A 12 3.60 11.35 15.39
CA GLU A 12 2.62 12.08 16.17
C GLU A 12 1.25 12.09 15.48
N GLU A 13 1.23 12.34 14.17
CA GLU A 13 0.01 12.37 13.38
C GLU A 13 -0.70 11.02 13.34
N ILE A 14 0.04 9.92 13.21
CA ILE A 14 -0.54 8.57 13.13
C ILE A 14 -0.83 7.95 14.48
N ASN A 15 -0.35 8.53 15.57
CA ASN A 15 -0.46 7.94 16.90
C ASN A 15 -1.91 7.69 17.33
N THR A 16 -2.83 8.56 16.90
CA THR A 16 -4.26 8.45 17.19
C THR A 16 -5.04 7.64 16.16
N ILE A 17 -4.41 7.27 15.03
CA ILE A 17 -5.06 6.54 13.96
C ILE A 17 -5.14 5.05 14.31
N SER A 18 -6.35 4.50 14.21
CA SER A 18 -6.61 3.07 14.39
C SER A 18 -7.16 2.51 13.08
N LEU A 19 -6.44 1.56 12.48
CA LEU A 19 -6.82 0.98 11.20
C LEU A 19 -7.94 -0.04 11.37
N ASN A 20 -8.85 -0.11 10.38
CA ASN A 20 -9.98 -1.04 10.38
C ASN A 20 -9.46 -2.49 10.44
N LYS A 21 -9.89 -3.24 11.46
CA LYS A 21 -9.48 -4.63 11.68
C LYS A 21 -10.44 -5.65 11.08
N LYS A 22 -11.57 -5.21 10.55
CA LYS A 22 -12.63 -6.09 10.03
C LYS A 22 -12.42 -6.46 8.57
N ILE A 23 -11.72 -5.63 7.80
CA ILE A 23 -11.45 -5.90 6.39
C ILE A 23 -10.57 -7.13 6.23
N ARG A 24 -10.85 -7.92 5.20
CA ARG A 24 -10.09 -9.13 4.86
C ARG A 24 -9.74 -9.13 3.39
N ILE A 25 -8.62 -9.75 3.06
CA ILE A 25 -8.25 -10.06 1.69
C ILE A 25 -7.83 -11.53 1.63
N ASP A 26 -8.42 -12.29 0.72
CA ASP A 26 -8.03 -13.67 0.55
C ASP A 26 -6.96 -13.80 -0.55
N HIS A 27 -6.31 -14.96 -0.58
CA HIS A 27 -5.24 -15.22 -1.53
C HIS A 27 -5.69 -15.06 -2.98
N GLN A 28 -6.89 -15.55 -3.31
CA GLN A 28 -7.40 -15.47 -4.67
C GLN A 28 -7.68 -14.02 -5.09
N GLN A 29 -8.27 -13.22 -4.20
CA GLN A 29 -8.47 -11.80 -4.44
C GLN A 29 -7.15 -11.08 -4.70
N LEU A 30 -6.14 -11.39 -3.89
CA LEU A 30 -4.81 -10.79 -4.02
C LEU A 30 -4.15 -11.16 -5.35
N MET A 31 -4.24 -12.43 -5.75
CA MET A 31 -3.69 -12.90 -7.03
C MET A 31 -4.43 -12.27 -8.22
N ASN A 32 -5.75 -12.19 -8.14
CA ASN A 32 -6.57 -11.54 -9.19
C ASN A 32 -6.23 -10.06 -9.31
N LEU A 33 -6.11 -9.36 -8.17
CA LEU A 33 -5.75 -7.96 -8.13
C LEU A 33 -4.37 -7.71 -8.75
N SER A 34 -3.38 -8.47 -8.34
CA SER A 34 -2.02 -8.37 -8.85
C SER A 34 -1.96 -8.61 -10.36
N LYS A 35 -2.67 -9.62 -10.85
CA LYS A 35 -2.76 -9.91 -12.28
C LYS A 35 -3.39 -8.75 -13.05
N LYS A 36 -4.50 -8.21 -12.58
CA LYS A 36 -5.16 -7.07 -13.23
C LYS A 36 -4.23 -5.86 -13.32
N ILE A 37 -3.57 -5.51 -12.23
CA ILE A 37 -2.66 -4.37 -12.18
C ILE A 37 -1.47 -4.56 -13.13
N ASN A 38 -0.89 -5.75 -13.16
CA ASN A 38 0.30 -6.04 -13.97
C ASN A 38 -0.02 -6.22 -15.46
N THR A 39 -1.28 -6.37 -15.85
CA THR A 39 -1.69 -6.48 -17.25
C THR A 39 -2.30 -5.21 -17.80
N GLU A 40 -2.64 -4.22 -16.96
CA GLU A 40 -3.13 -2.93 -17.43
C GLU A 40 -2.04 -2.20 -18.24
N PRO A 41 -2.40 -1.62 -19.38
CA PRO A 41 -1.46 -0.80 -20.14
C PRO A 41 -0.99 0.39 -19.31
N SER A 42 0.31 0.48 -19.08
CA SER A 42 0.88 1.55 -18.28
C SER A 42 2.30 1.86 -18.75
N LEU A 43 2.77 3.04 -18.39
CA LEU A 43 4.16 3.41 -18.65
C LEU A 43 5.12 2.54 -17.86
N TYR A 44 4.73 2.06 -16.69
CA TYR A 44 5.53 1.13 -15.90
C TYR A 44 5.79 -0.17 -16.67
N LEU A 45 4.76 -0.74 -17.29
CA LEU A 45 4.90 -1.97 -18.08
C LEU A 45 5.72 -1.73 -19.34
N SER A 46 5.62 -0.53 -19.94
CA SER A 46 6.34 -0.19 -21.17
C SER A 46 7.81 0.12 -20.94
N VAL A 47 8.11 0.90 -19.90
CA VAL A 47 9.43 1.50 -19.67
C VAL A 47 10.16 0.85 -18.49
N GLY A 48 9.42 0.33 -17.51
CA GLY A 48 9.99 -0.28 -16.30
C GLY A 48 10.60 0.71 -15.31
N ALA A 49 10.54 2.00 -15.61
CA ALA A 49 11.19 3.05 -14.82
C ALA A 49 10.20 3.96 -14.10
N ILE A 50 8.91 3.73 -14.26
CA ILE A 50 7.86 4.55 -13.68
C ILE A 50 7.14 3.76 -12.59
N HIS A 51 6.81 4.44 -11.51
CA HIS A 51 6.08 3.82 -10.40
C HIS A 51 4.58 4.02 -10.55
N GLY A 52 3.84 2.96 -10.31
CA GLY A 52 2.39 2.97 -10.27
C GLY A 52 1.87 2.77 -8.87
N CYS A 53 0.79 3.47 -8.56
CA CYS A 53 0.04 3.31 -7.32
C CYS A 53 -1.42 3.11 -7.65
N VAL A 54 -2.05 2.17 -6.97
CA VAL A 54 -3.45 1.82 -7.22
C VAL A 54 -4.20 1.75 -5.90
N LEU A 55 -5.32 2.47 -5.84
CA LEU A 55 -6.27 2.34 -4.74
C LEU A 55 -7.29 1.29 -5.15
N CYS A 56 -7.47 0.26 -4.32
CA CYS A 56 -8.21 -0.94 -4.66
C CYS A 56 -9.30 -1.25 -3.64
N GLN A 57 -10.34 -1.95 -4.08
CA GLN A 57 -11.36 -2.50 -3.20
C GLN A 57 -11.57 -3.98 -3.56
N GLY A 58 -11.26 -4.88 -2.61
CA GLY A 58 -11.24 -6.30 -2.89
C GLY A 58 -10.24 -6.61 -4.00
N ASP A 59 -10.68 -7.27 -5.05
CA ASP A 59 -9.86 -7.55 -6.23
C ASP A 59 -10.04 -6.54 -7.37
N LYS A 60 -10.64 -5.37 -7.07
CA LYS A 60 -10.94 -4.34 -8.06
C LYS A 60 -10.01 -3.14 -7.94
N PRO A 61 -9.13 -2.88 -8.94
CA PRO A 61 -8.41 -1.62 -9.03
C PRO A 61 -9.41 -0.51 -9.36
N LEU A 62 -9.40 0.55 -8.56
CA LEU A 62 -10.34 1.67 -8.74
C LEU A 62 -9.67 2.91 -9.31
N TYR A 63 -8.54 3.32 -8.74
CA TYR A 63 -7.83 4.53 -9.15
C TYR A 63 -6.35 4.22 -9.33
N TYR A 64 -5.81 4.52 -10.48
CA TYR A 64 -4.43 4.24 -10.85
C TYR A 64 -3.69 5.53 -11.19
N PHE A 65 -2.53 5.72 -10.58
CA PHE A 65 -1.66 6.85 -10.86
C PHE A 65 -0.23 6.40 -11.10
N GLU A 66 0.45 7.08 -12.01
CA GLU A 66 1.84 6.83 -12.31
C GLU A 66 2.68 8.09 -12.07
N ASP A 67 3.93 7.89 -11.69
CA ASP A 67 4.92 8.95 -11.58
C ASP A 67 6.33 8.35 -11.61
N VAL A 68 7.32 9.15 -12.00
CA VAL A 68 8.74 8.76 -11.95
C VAL A 68 9.17 8.51 -10.51
N GLY A 69 8.62 9.26 -9.56
CA GLY A 69 8.86 9.11 -8.13
C GLY A 69 7.74 8.34 -7.43
N ARG A 70 8.10 7.26 -6.70
CA ARG A 70 7.11 6.48 -5.95
C ARG A 70 6.32 7.30 -4.93
N HIS A 71 6.96 8.29 -4.30
CA HIS A 71 6.30 9.17 -3.33
C HIS A 71 5.33 10.13 -3.99
N ASN A 72 5.66 10.62 -5.19
CA ASN A 72 4.76 11.46 -5.97
C ASN A 72 3.51 10.70 -6.41
N ALA A 73 3.65 9.44 -6.80
CA ALA A 73 2.51 8.59 -7.15
C ALA A 73 1.57 8.40 -5.95
N VAL A 74 2.13 8.16 -4.76
CA VAL A 74 1.35 8.06 -3.51
C VAL A 74 0.64 9.37 -3.19
N ASP A 75 1.32 10.50 -3.36
CA ASP A 75 0.75 11.80 -3.06
C ASP A 75 -0.42 12.15 -3.98
N LYS A 76 -0.39 11.67 -5.21
CA LYS A 76 -1.53 11.80 -6.14
C LYS A 76 -2.77 11.04 -5.61
N ILE A 77 -2.58 9.84 -5.08
CA ILE A 77 -3.67 9.07 -4.46
C ILE A 77 -4.19 9.79 -3.21
N ALA A 78 -3.30 10.28 -2.35
CA ALA A 78 -3.68 11.02 -1.16
C ALA A 78 -4.48 12.27 -1.52
N GLY A 79 -4.07 13.01 -2.54
CA GLY A 79 -4.79 14.16 -3.05
C GLY A 79 -6.18 13.80 -3.56
N LEU A 80 -6.30 12.69 -4.28
CA LEU A 80 -7.59 12.20 -4.77
C LEU A 80 -8.55 11.85 -3.63
N ILE A 81 -8.04 11.17 -2.60
CA ILE A 81 -8.84 10.80 -1.43
C ILE A 81 -9.41 12.05 -0.74
N LEU A 82 -8.58 13.09 -0.56
CA LEU A 82 -9.00 14.35 0.03
C LEU A 82 -10.01 15.08 -0.85
N ASP A 83 -9.71 15.22 -2.14
CA ASP A 83 -10.53 15.96 -3.08
C ASP A 83 -11.93 15.37 -3.26
N LYS A 84 -11.99 14.05 -3.42
CA LYS A 84 -13.26 13.33 -3.63
C LYS A 84 -13.89 12.80 -2.35
N LYS A 85 -13.31 13.08 -1.19
CA LYS A 85 -13.79 12.61 0.12
C LYS A 85 -14.03 11.09 0.14
N ILE A 86 -13.06 10.33 -0.38
CA ILE A 86 -13.13 8.87 -0.42
C ILE A 86 -12.86 8.32 0.98
N ASP A 87 -13.71 7.41 1.44
CA ASP A 87 -13.47 6.64 2.65
C ASP A 87 -12.64 5.39 2.28
N ALA A 88 -11.34 5.44 2.58
CA ALA A 88 -10.40 4.38 2.23
C ALA A 88 -10.23 3.32 3.33
N LYS A 89 -11.04 3.35 4.39
CA LYS A 89 -10.90 2.46 5.55
C LYS A 89 -11.15 0.98 5.24
N GLU A 90 -11.82 0.69 4.14
CA GLU A 90 -12.07 -0.67 3.69
C GLU A 90 -11.36 -0.99 2.36
N MET A 91 -10.36 -0.20 2.03
CA MET A 91 -9.61 -0.34 0.78
C MET A 91 -8.21 -0.88 1.02
N SER A 92 -7.55 -1.24 -0.07
CA SER A 92 -6.14 -1.59 -0.10
C SER A 92 -5.40 -0.68 -1.06
N PHE A 93 -4.09 -0.56 -0.84
CA PHE A 93 -3.21 0.26 -1.64
C PHE A 93 -2.10 -0.61 -2.22
N TYR A 94 -1.98 -0.61 -3.53
CA TYR A 94 -0.94 -1.36 -4.24
C TYR A 94 0.07 -0.39 -4.85
N THR A 95 1.36 -0.66 -4.65
CA THR A 95 2.42 0.12 -5.27
C THR A 95 3.43 -0.79 -5.98
N THR A 96 4.01 -0.31 -7.06
CA THR A 96 5.14 -0.99 -7.72
C THR A 96 6.48 -0.66 -7.05
N GLY A 97 6.50 0.37 -6.20
CA GLY A 97 7.69 0.82 -5.49
C GLY A 97 7.98 0.04 -4.22
N ARG A 98 9.19 0.21 -3.70
CA ARG A 98 9.60 -0.40 -2.43
C ARG A 98 8.76 0.10 -1.27
N LEU A 99 8.53 -0.77 -0.31
CA LEU A 99 7.83 -0.46 0.94
C LEU A 99 8.83 0.11 1.96
N THR A 100 8.97 1.42 1.94
CA THR A 100 9.82 2.16 2.88
C THR A 100 9.00 2.68 4.06
N SER A 101 9.67 3.15 5.11
CA SER A 101 9.01 3.75 6.27
C SER A 101 8.07 4.89 5.87
N GLU A 102 8.49 5.75 4.94
CA GLU A 102 7.66 6.87 4.47
C GLU A 102 6.38 6.38 3.78
N MET A 103 6.48 5.31 2.97
CA MET A 103 5.32 4.71 2.31
C MET A 103 4.33 4.16 3.33
N VAL A 104 4.83 3.48 4.35
CA VAL A 104 4.00 2.94 5.44
C VAL A 104 3.29 4.07 6.19
N LEU A 105 4.02 5.11 6.56
CA LEU A 105 3.46 6.26 7.27
C LEU A 105 2.37 6.97 6.46
N LYS A 106 2.60 7.18 5.17
CA LYS A 106 1.61 7.79 4.27
C LYS A 106 0.36 6.92 4.14
N CYS A 107 0.53 5.60 4.03
CA CYS A 107 -0.58 4.66 3.96
C CYS A 107 -1.43 4.71 5.24
N ILE A 108 -0.80 4.70 6.40
CA ILE A 108 -1.49 4.81 7.69
C ILE A 108 -2.23 6.15 7.80
N LYS A 109 -1.61 7.23 7.38
CA LYS A 109 -2.22 8.57 7.40
C LYS A 109 -3.47 8.64 6.52
N MET A 110 -3.50 7.92 5.42
CA MET A 110 -4.70 7.76 4.57
C MET A 110 -5.75 6.83 5.19
N GLU A 111 -5.44 6.19 6.32
CA GLU A 111 -6.26 5.21 7.02
C GLU A 111 -6.55 3.95 6.18
N ILE A 112 -5.63 3.61 5.29
CA ILE A 112 -5.73 2.40 4.46
C ILE A 112 -5.12 1.23 5.22
N PRO A 113 -5.90 0.17 5.50
CA PRO A 113 -5.45 -0.92 6.38
C PRO A 113 -4.56 -1.97 5.70
N ILE A 114 -4.50 -1.99 4.38
CA ILE A 114 -3.74 -3.01 3.61
C ILE A 114 -2.84 -2.33 2.59
N LEU A 115 -1.54 -2.57 2.72
CA LEU A 115 -0.50 -2.06 1.82
C LEU A 115 0.18 -3.21 1.10
N LEU A 116 0.19 -3.15 -0.23
CA LEU A 116 0.67 -4.20 -1.10
C LEU A 116 1.76 -3.69 -2.03
N SER A 117 2.76 -4.52 -2.33
CA SER A 117 3.77 -4.18 -3.32
C SER A 117 4.35 -5.41 -4.01
N ARG A 118 4.74 -5.26 -5.27
CA ARG A 118 5.54 -6.27 -5.97
C ARG A 118 7.03 -6.15 -5.65
N SER A 119 7.45 -5.09 -5.01
CA SER A 119 8.85 -4.81 -4.68
C SER A 119 9.21 -5.22 -3.26
N GLY A 120 10.46 -5.00 -2.89
CA GLY A 120 10.97 -5.29 -1.56
C GLY A 120 10.58 -4.26 -0.51
N PHE A 121 11.14 -4.38 0.66
CA PHE A 121 10.78 -3.62 1.85
C PHE A 121 12.01 -3.33 2.71
N THR A 122 11.89 -2.36 3.61
CA THR A 122 12.91 -2.08 4.62
C THR A 122 12.50 -2.67 5.98
N ALA A 123 13.47 -2.97 6.81
CA ALA A 123 13.22 -3.47 8.16
C ALA A 123 12.40 -2.47 8.99
N TRP A 124 12.69 -1.19 8.85
CA TRP A 124 11.96 -0.15 9.58
C TRP A 124 10.51 -0.03 9.14
N ALA A 125 10.23 -0.18 7.84
CA ALA A 125 8.87 -0.23 7.35
C ALA A 125 8.06 -1.37 8.01
N VAL A 126 8.66 -2.55 8.12
CA VAL A 126 8.04 -3.70 8.78
C VAL A 126 7.75 -3.40 10.26
N GLU A 127 8.70 -2.79 10.95
CA GLU A 127 8.56 -2.45 12.36
C GLU A 127 7.39 -1.48 12.61
N ILE A 128 7.30 -0.42 11.80
CA ILE A 128 6.20 0.54 11.91
C ILE A 128 4.86 -0.12 11.58
N ALA A 129 4.80 -0.90 10.51
CA ALA A 129 3.59 -1.60 10.12
C ALA A 129 3.06 -2.51 11.24
N ARG A 130 3.95 -3.25 11.88
CA ARG A 130 3.60 -4.13 13.01
C ARG A 130 3.05 -3.36 14.20
N LYS A 131 3.66 -2.23 14.55
CA LYS A 131 3.22 -1.38 15.66
C LYS A 131 1.83 -0.81 15.43
N LYS A 132 1.48 -0.52 14.19
CA LYS A 132 0.19 0.10 13.84
C LYS A 132 -0.85 -0.89 13.32
N ASN A 133 -0.54 -2.18 13.35
CA ASN A 133 -1.44 -3.23 12.85
C ASN A 133 -1.84 -3.01 11.38
N LEU A 134 -0.93 -2.48 10.57
CA LEU A 134 -1.08 -2.38 9.13
C LEU A 134 -0.78 -3.75 8.50
N THR A 135 -1.66 -4.23 7.65
CA THR A 135 -1.35 -5.41 6.85
C THR A 135 -0.45 -5.01 5.70
N MET A 136 0.76 -5.54 5.68
CA MET A 136 1.77 -5.23 4.67
C MET A 136 2.27 -6.50 4.02
N ILE A 137 2.11 -6.57 2.69
CA ILE A 137 2.51 -7.72 1.88
C ILE A 137 3.42 -7.22 0.77
N GLY A 138 4.63 -7.76 0.72
CA GLY A 138 5.64 -7.37 -0.27
C GLY A 138 6.01 -8.50 -1.19
N ARG A 139 6.80 -8.16 -2.21
CA ARG A 139 7.34 -9.08 -3.20
C ARG A 139 6.28 -9.96 -3.84
N ILE A 140 5.13 -9.37 -4.16
CA ILE A 140 4.02 -10.06 -4.82
C ILE A 140 4.40 -10.28 -6.28
N ARG A 141 4.76 -11.52 -6.64
CA ARG A 141 5.16 -11.91 -7.99
C ARG A 141 4.63 -13.30 -8.30
N GLY A 142 3.76 -13.39 -9.30
CA GLY A 142 3.09 -14.65 -9.61
C GLY A 142 2.33 -15.16 -8.39
N LYS A 143 2.64 -16.37 -7.94
CA LYS A 143 2.03 -16.97 -6.74
C LYS A 143 2.81 -16.70 -5.45
N ARG A 144 3.92 -15.98 -5.53
CA ARG A 144 4.80 -15.70 -4.39
C ARG A 144 4.45 -14.38 -3.74
N LEU A 145 4.50 -14.34 -2.43
CA LEU A 145 4.31 -13.13 -1.63
C LEU A 145 4.93 -13.32 -0.26
N ASN A 146 5.24 -12.21 0.40
CA ASN A 146 5.73 -12.19 1.77
C ASN A 146 4.77 -11.37 2.62
N ILE A 147 4.13 -12.01 3.60
CA ILE A 147 3.30 -11.29 4.56
C ILE A 147 4.22 -10.80 5.68
N LEU A 148 4.37 -9.49 5.77
CA LEU A 148 5.34 -8.86 6.66
C LEU A 148 4.72 -8.39 7.96
N SER A 149 3.43 -8.08 7.95
CA SER A 149 2.69 -7.55 9.07
C SER A 149 1.19 -7.77 8.87
N GLY A 150 0.45 -7.81 9.98
CA GLY A 150 -1.01 -7.78 9.94
C GLY A 150 -1.64 -9.01 9.29
N GLU A 151 -1.11 -10.19 9.55
CA GLU A 151 -1.56 -11.46 8.94
C GLU A 151 -3.06 -11.73 9.15
N PHE A 152 -3.64 -11.16 10.18
CA PHE A 152 -5.05 -11.39 10.53
C PHE A 152 -6.04 -10.89 9.47
N ARG A 153 -5.61 -10.01 8.56
CA ARG A 153 -6.45 -9.57 7.43
C ARG A 153 -6.31 -10.45 6.19
N TYR A 154 -5.30 -11.30 6.17
CA TYR A 154 -5.05 -12.20 5.04
C TYR A 154 -5.60 -13.58 5.34
N THR A 155 -6.36 -14.13 4.40
CA THR A 155 -6.87 -15.49 4.51
C THR A 155 -6.34 -16.34 3.36
N LYS A 156 -5.83 -17.51 3.73
CA LYS A 156 -5.44 -18.50 2.75
C LYS A 156 -6.70 -19.21 2.27
N ASP A 157 -6.80 -19.41 0.97
CA ASP A 157 -7.91 -20.18 0.41
C ASP A 157 -7.89 -21.60 0.97
N GLU A 158 -9.06 -22.06 1.31
CA GLU A 158 -9.27 -23.46 1.63
C GLU A 158 -9.18 -24.34 0.38
#